data_5d52ed1642453f1ddd21751595b77545
#
_entry.id   5d52ed1642453f1ddd21751595b77545
#
_cell.length_a   1.000
_cell.length_b   1.000
_cell.length_c   1.000
_cell.angle_alpha   90.00
_cell.angle_beta   90.00
_cell.angle_gamma   90.00
#
_symmetry.space_group_name_H-M   'P 1'
#
loop_
_entity.id
_entity.type
_entity.pdbx_description
1 polymer ?
#
loop_
_entity_poly.entity_id
_entity_poly.type
_entity_poly.pdbx_seq_one_letter_code
_entity_poly.pdbx_strand_id
1 'polypeptide(L)'
;MKFLVTGAAGFIGFHIAQRLLNEGHDVVGIDNMNDYYDVSLKQARLDRLSSPAFHFQQLDLADREGMATLFAAEQFDRVIHLAAQAGVRYSLENPYAYADGNLMGYLNILEGCRHTKVKHLVYASSSSVYGLNRKMPFSTEDSVDHPVSLYAATKKANELMAHTYSHLYGIPTTGLRFFTVYGPWGRPDMALFKFTKAMLAGKSIDVYNYGKMKRDFTYIDDIVEAVVRVQDVIPQANADWTVESGSPATSSAPYRVYNIGNSSPVELMDYITALEEALGMEAKKNMMPIQPGDVLDTSADTQPLYDLVGFKPQTSVKEGVKNFVEWYKDYYQI
;
A
#
# COMPACT_ATOMS: atom_id res chain seq x y z
N MET A 1 20.12 -1.91 -11.13
CA MET A 1 19.62 -0.55 -10.80
C MET A 1 19.63 -0.38 -9.29
N LYS A 2 19.70 0.87 -8.82
CA LYS A 2 19.66 1.18 -7.41
C LYS A 2 18.29 1.75 -7.01
N PHE A 3 17.63 1.08 -6.08
CA PHE A 3 16.29 1.43 -5.61
C PHE A 3 16.32 2.00 -4.20
N LEU A 4 15.46 2.99 -3.95
CA LEU A 4 15.01 3.31 -2.60
C LEU A 4 13.64 2.65 -2.38
N VAL A 5 13.51 1.84 -1.34
CA VAL A 5 12.22 1.32 -0.87
C VAL A 5 11.95 1.89 0.51
N THR A 6 10.97 2.78 0.63
CA THR A 6 10.56 3.31 1.93
C THR A 6 9.50 2.43 2.57
N GLY A 7 9.52 2.30 3.89
CA GLY A 7 8.68 1.33 4.60
C GLY A 7 9.18 -0.11 4.41
N ALA A 8 10.48 -0.30 4.26
CA ALA A 8 11.09 -1.60 3.97
C ALA A 8 10.90 -2.64 5.10
N ALA A 9 10.69 -2.20 6.34
CA ALA A 9 10.30 -3.07 7.45
C ALA A 9 8.78 -3.29 7.53
N GLY A 10 8.00 -2.61 6.67
CA GLY A 10 6.57 -2.77 6.56
C GLY A 10 6.18 -4.01 5.74
N PHE A 11 4.88 -4.32 5.69
CA PHE A 11 4.35 -5.49 5.00
C PHE A 11 4.70 -5.52 3.50
N ILE A 12 4.22 -4.52 2.76
CA ILE A 12 4.40 -4.49 1.30
C ILE A 12 5.86 -4.18 0.95
N GLY A 13 6.49 -3.24 1.69
CA GLY A 13 7.87 -2.81 1.44
C GLY A 13 8.88 -3.95 1.58
N PHE A 14 8.71 -4.82 2.57
CA PHE A 14 9.52 -6.02 2.74
C PHE A 14 9.47 -6.94 1.51
N HIS A 15 8.27 -7.29 1.05
CA HIS A 15 8.11 -8.18 -0.09
C HIS A 15 8.65 -7.57 -1.40
N ILE A 16 8.48 -6.27 -1.60
CA ILE A 16 9.04 -5.57 -2.76
C ILE A 16 10.55 -5.53 -2.69
N ALA A 17 11.14 -5.20 -1.53
CA ALA A 17 12.59 -5.21 -1.36
C ALA A 17 13.15 -6.61 -1.65
N GLN A 18 12.53 -7.66 -1.11
CA GLN A 18 12.95 -9.05 -1.36
C GLN A 18 12.88 -9.41 -2.86
N ARG A 19 11.81 -9.01 -3.55
CA ARG A 19 11.64 -9.28 -4.98
C ARG A 19 12.71 -8.57 -5.81
N LEU A 20 12.98 -7.29 -5.54
CA LEU A 20 14.01 -6.52 -6.24
C LEU A 20 15.41 -7.10 -6.03
N LEU A 21 15.72 -7.55 -4.81
CA LEU A 21 16.99 -8.23 -4.51
C LEU A 21 17.14 -9.54 -5.29
N ASN A 22 16.07 -10.33 -5.38
CA ASN A 22 16.06 -11.58 -6.16
C ASN A 22 16.22 -11.34 -7.65
N GLU A 23 15.87 -10.16 -8.16
CA GLU A 23 16.09 -9.73 -9.55
C GLU A 23 17.48 -9.10 -9.77
N GLY A 24 18.34 -9.08 -8.75
CA GLY A 24 19.71 -8.60 -8.85
C GLY A 24 19.85 -7.08 -8.79
N HIS A 25 18.94 -6.39 -8.13
CA HIS A 25 19.01 -4.95 -7.92
C HIS A 25 19.64 -4.61 -6.56
N ASP A 26 20.26 -3.41 -6.49
CA ASP A 26 20.68 -2.82 -5.21
C ASP A 26 19.52 -2.11 -4.57
N VAL A 27 19.25 -2.41 -3.30
CA VAL A 27 18.11 -1.86 -2.55
C VAL A 27 18.58 -1.18 -1.28
N VAL A 28 18.29 0.11 -1.17
CA VAL A 28 18.36 0.81 0.11
C VAL A 28 16.95 0.85 0.68
N GLY A 29 16.77 0.25 1.85
CA GLY A 29 15.51 0.22 2.58
C GLY A 29 15.53 1.23 3.72
N ILE A 30 14.48 2.05 3.88
CA ILE A 30 14.30 2.89 5.05
C ILE A 30 12.97 2.60 5.76
N ASP A 31 12.99 2.70 7.09
CA ASP A 31 11.80 2.64 7.97
C ASP A 31 12.16 3.37 9.27
N ASN A 32 11.22 4.03 9.90
CA ASN A 32 11.48 4.67 11.20
C ASN A 32 11.36 3.70 12.38
N MET A 33 10.92 2.47 12.12
CA MET A 33 10.75 1.40 13.12
C MET A 33 9.84 1.81 14.27
N ASN A 34 8.81 2.65 14.00
CA ASN A 34 7.86 3.07 15.02
C ASN A 34 7.07 1.88 15.59
N ASP A 35 6.53 2.07 16.78
CA ASP A 35 5.81 1.07 17.59
C ASP A 35 4.28 1.07 17.35
N TYR A 36 3.82 1.59 16.20
CA TYR A 36 2.40 1.52 15.84
C TYR A 36 1.85 0.08 15.89
N TYR A 37 2.68 -0.88 15.57
CA TYR A 37 2.48 -2.30 15.86
C TYR A 37 3.82 -2.96 16.25
N ASP A 38 3.77 -4.24 16.63
CA ASP A 38 4.91 -5.00 17.14
C ASP A 38 6.19 -4.81 16.29
N VAL A 39 7.19 -4.18 16.88
CA VAL A 39 8.49 -3.90 16.24
C VAL A 39 9.27 -5.18 15.97
N SER A 40 9.06 -6.25 16.75
CA SER A 40 9.73 -7.54 16.53
C SER A 40 9.37 -8.14 15.17
N LEU A 41 8.11 -7.95 14.70
CA LEU A 41 7.70 -8.37 13.37
C LEU A 41 8.37 -7.53 12.26
N LYS A 42 8.63 -6.24 12.51
CA LYS A 42 9.41 -5.39 11.59
C LYS A 42 10.85 -5.88 11.50
N GLN A 43 11.48 -6.17 12.64
CA GLN A 43 12.84 -6.69 12.68
C GLN A 43 12.94 -8.04 11.97
N ALA A 44 12.00 -8.96 12.24
CA ALA A 44 11.99 -10.27 11.60
C ALA A 44 11.88 -10.21 10.06
N ARG A 45 11.17 -9.20 9.51
CA ARG A 45 11.15 -8.96 8.06
C ARG A 45 12.52 -8.48 7.56
N LEU A 46 13.18 -7.56 8.27
CA LEU A 46 14.52 -7.07 7.91
C LEU A 46 15.56 -8.20 7.96
N ASP A 47 15.51 -9.06 8.96
CA ASP A 47 16.44 -10.20 9.12
C ASP A 47 16.36 -11.17 7.92
N ARG A 48 15.23 -11.22 7.22
CA ARG A 48 15.05 -12.02 5.99
C ARG A 48 15.62 -11.35 4.73
N LEU A 49 15.86 -10.05 4.76
CA LEU A 49 16.47 -9.32 3.64
C LEU A 49 18.02 -9.40 3.66
N SER A 50 18.56 -10.54 4.11
CA SER A 50 20.00 -10.80 4.22
C SER A 50 20.64 -10.96 2.85
N SER A 51 20.98 -9.85 2.20
CA SER A 51 21.70 -9.78 0.92
C SER A 51 22.79 -8.71 1.01
N PRO A 52 23.97 -8.91 0.43
CA PRO A 52 25.00 -7.86 0.34
C PRO A 52 24.55 -6.65 -0.50
N ALA A 53 23.51 -6.81 -1.32
CA ALA A 53 22.89 -5.74 -2.11
C ALA A 53 21.76 -5.01 -1.35
N PHE A 54 21.48 -5.38 -0.10
CA PHE A 54 20.49 -4.70 0.74
C PHE A 54 21.17 -3.87 1.83
N HIS A 55 20.84 -2.59 1.87
CA HIS A 55 21.29 -1.67 2.90
C HIS A 55 20.08 -1.08 3.63
N PHE A 56 19.96 -1.35 4.92
CA PHE A 56 18.91 -0.78 5.75
C PHE A 56 19.41 0.45 6.51
N GLN A 57 18.63 1.53 6.48
CA GLN A 57 18.84 2.69 7.34
C GLN A 57 17.57 2.99 8.12
N GLN A 58 17.65 3.01 9.44
CA GLN A 58 16.55 3.52 10.26
C GLN A 58 16.51 5.03 10.12
N LEU A 59 15.45 5.53 9.45
CA LEU A 59 15.30 6.95 9.14
C LEU A 59 13.82 7.32 9.09
N ASP A 60 13.46 8.43 9.74
CA ASP A 60 12.10 8.99 9.62
C ASP A 60 11.99 9.86 8.36
N LEU A 61 10.90 9.70 7.63
CA LEU A 61 10.64 10.53 6.44
C LEU A 61 10.55 12.03 6.76
N ALA A 62 10.11 12.38 7.98
CA ALA A 62 9.99 13.77 8.41
C ALA A 62 11.35 14.42 8.74
N ASP A 63 12.42 13.63 8.88
CA ASP A 63 13.80 14.13 9.02
C ASP A 63 14.30 14.68 7.67
N ARG A 64 14.11 15.98 7.47
CA ARG A 64 14.48 16.68 6.24
C ARG A 64 15.98 16.55 5.90
N GLU A 65 16.84 16.72 6.89
CA GLU A 65 18.29 16.71 6.68
C GLU A 65 18.80 15.30 6.42
N GLY A 66 18.30 14.31 7.17
CA GLY A 66 18.59 12.91 6.96
C GLY A 66 18.15 12.43 5.56
N MET A 67 16.95 12.80 5.13
CA MET A 67 16.45 12.47 3.80
C MET A 67 17.25 13.12 2.68
N ALA A 68 17.59 14.41 2.82
CA ALA A 68 18.41 15.10 1.82
C ALA A 68 19.80 14.47 1.71
N THR A 69 20.43 14.11 2.84
CA THR A 69 21.72 13.44 2.90
C THR A 69 21.68 12.07 2.24
N LEU A 70 20.64 11.27 2.53
CA LEU A 70 20.44 9.95 1.93
C LEU A 70 20.37 10.04 0.39
N PHE A 71 19.51 10.91 -0.14
CA PHE A 71 19.35 11.06 -1.58
C PHE A 71 20.65 11.54 -2.26
N ALA A 72 21.35 12.49 -1.64
CA ALA A 72 22.61 13.02 -2.16
C ALA A 72 23.73 11.95 -2.21
N ALA A 73 23.80 11.09 -1.19
CA ALA A 73 24.81 10.04 -1.10
C ALA A 73 24.54 8.86 -2.05
N GLU A 74 23.27 8.43 -2.14
CA GLU A 74 22.92 7.16 -2.76
C GLU A 74 22.60 7.23 -4.25
N GLN A 75 22.14 8.38 -4.77
CA GLN A 75 21.84 8.62 -6.20
C GLN A 75 20.95 7.53 -6.81
N PHE A 76 19.70 7.42 -6.31
CA PHE A 76 18.75 6.37 -6.72
C PHE A 76 18.33 6.47 -8.19
N ASP A 77 18.25 5.33 -8.87
CA ASP A 77 17.61 5.22 -10.20
C ASP A 77 16.09 5.31 -10.09
N ARG A 78 15.52 4.63 -9.07
CA ARG A 78 14.09 4.47 -8.84
C ARG A 78 13.75 4.64 -7.35
N VAL A 79 12.55 5.13 -7.09
CA VAL A 79 12.01 5.21 -5.72
C VAL A 79 10.65 4.53 -5.69
N ILE A 80 10.48 3.57 -4.77
CA ILE A 80 9.20 2.95 -4.44
C ILE A 80 8.83 3.39 -3.02
N HIS A 81 7.91 4.35 -2.94
CA HIS A 81 7.54 5.00 -1.70
C HIS A 81 6.27 4.38 -1.11
N LEU A 82 6.44 3.56 -0.07
CA LEU A 82 5.37 2.84 0.62
C LEU A 82 5.23 3.24 2.09
N ALA A 83 6.24 3.90 2.66
CA ALA A 83 6.19 4.37 4.03
C ALA A 83 5.11 5.43 4.21
N ALA A 84 4.31 5.24 5.23
CA ALA A 84 3.28 6.19 5.66
C ALA A 84 2.79 5.81 7.05
N GLN A 85 2.24 6.76 7.79
CA GLN A 85 1.35 6.41 8.87
C GLN A 85 0.06 5.88 8.25
N ALA A 86 -0.20 4.60 8.47
CA ALA A 86 -1.36 3.90 7.93
C ALA A 86 -2.48 3.76 8.99
N GLY A 87 -3.67 3.37 8.54
CA GLY A 87 -4.82 3.15 9.42
C GLY A 87 -5.81 4.31 9.39
N VAL A 88 -7.02 4.05 8.85
CA VAL A 88 -8.09 5.07 8.78
C VAL A 88 -8.49 5.54 10.19
N ARG A 89 -8.67 4.59 11.11
CA ARG A 89 -9.16 4.88 12.48
C ARG A 89 -8.12 5.61 13.31
N TYR A 90 -6.87 5.20 13.26
CA TYR A 90 -5.79 5.85 14.00
C TYR A 90 -5.59 7.32 13.59
N SER A 91 -6.02 7.71 12.38
CA SER A 91 -5.98 9.12 11.96
C SER A 91 -6.95 10.02 12.74
N LEU A 92 -7.94 9.44 13.43
CA LEU A 92 -8.84 10.16 14.34
C LEU A 92 -8.21 10.34 15.73
N GLU A 93 -7.30 9.45 16.12
CA GLU A 93 -6.66 9.43 17.44
C GLU A 93 -5.36 10.25 17.43
N ASN A 94 -4.54 10.11 16.39
CA ASN A 94 -3.25 10.79 16.27
C ASN A 94 -3.10 11.46 14.88
N PRO A 95 -3.76 12.62 14.65
CA PRO A 95 -3.72 13.29 13.34
C PRO A 95 -2.34 13.83 12.97
N TYR A 96 -1.51 14.22 13.94
CA TYR A 96 -0.20 14.79 13.69
C TYR A 96 0.77 13.78 13.07
N ALA A 97 0.72 12.51 13.44
CA ALA A 97 1.52 11.47 12.81
C ALA A 97 1.25 11.36 11.30
N TYR A 98 0.04 11.69 10.86
CA TYR A 98 -0.31 11.72 9.43
C TYR A 98 0.16 13.00 8.74
N ALA A 99 0.16 14.14 9.41
CA ALA A 99 0.72 15.36 8.86
C ALA A 99 2.25 15.23 8.69
N ASP A 100 2.94 14.76 9.70
CA ASP A 100 4.40 14.61 9.68
C ASP A 100 4.84 13.52 8.70
N GLY A 101 4.33 12.30 8.84
CA GLY A 101 4.75 11.17 8.01
C GLY A 101 4.24 11.25 6.57
N ASN A 102 2.94 11.56 6.37
CA ASN A 102 2.32 11.45 5.05
C ASN A 102 2.42 12.73 4.21
N LEU A 103 2.50 13.91 4.82
CA LEU A 103 2.63 15.16 4.07
C LEU A 103 4.07 15.67 4.07
N MET A 104 4.64 15.93 5.24
CA MET A 104 6.00 16.41 5.33
C MET A 104 7.00 15.35 4.84
N GLY A 105 6.84 14.10 5.28
CA GLY A 105 7.69 12.99 4.83
C GLY A 105 7.62 12.79 3.31
N TYR A 106 6.42 12.88 2.72
CA TYR A 106 6.28 12.77 1.27
C TYR A 106 6.90 13.95 0.51
N LEU A 107 6.81 15.17 1.07
CA LEU A 107 7.51 16.33 0.51
C LEU A 107 9.02 16.10 0.44
N ASN A 108 9.63 15.51 1.48
CA ASN A 108 11.06 15.19 1.50
C ASN A 108 11.43 14.14 0.44
N ILE A 109 10.56 13.16 0.15
CA ILE A 109 10.73 12.22 -0.97
C ILE A 109 10.72 12.96 -2.31
N LEU A 110 9.76 13.84 -2.54
CA LEU A 110 9.64 14.60 -3.78
C LEU A 110 10.84 15.52 -4.01
N GLU A 111 11.30 16.23 -2.98
CA GLU A 111 12.52 17.06 -3.04
C GLU A 111 13.77 16.23 -3.30
N GLY A 112 13.90 15.07 -2.63
CA GLY A 112 14.98 14.13 -2.91
C GLY A 112 14.99 13.68 -4.38
N CYS A 113 13.84 13.25 -4.90
CA CYS A 113 13.69 12.86 -6.31
C CYS A 113 14.02 14.00 -7.28
N ARG A 114 13.59 15.23 -6.96
CA ARG A 114 13.86 16.42 -7.77
C ARG A 114 15.35 16.73 -7.85
N HIS A 115 16.02 16.79 -6.72
CA HIS A 115 17.42 17.22 -6.66
C HIS A 115 18.39 16.18 -7.21
N THR A 116 18.06 14.88 -7.11
CA THR A 116 18.88 13.79 -7.63
C THR A 116 18.42 13.23 -8.97
N LYS A 117 17.36 13.81 -9.56
CA LYS A 117 16.84 13.45 -10.90
C LYS A 117 16.46 11.98 -11.00
N VAL A 118 15.74 11.47 -9.99
CA VAL A 118 15.21 10.11 -9.99
C VAL A 118 14.38 9.87 -11.26
N LYS A 119 14.61 8.73 -11.93
CA LYS A 119 14.00 8.43 -13.23
C LYS A 119 12.53 8.05 -13.14
N HIS A 120 12.08 7.53 -11.99
CA HIS A 120 10.67 7.19 -11.73
C HIS A 120 10.40 7.09 -10.24
N LEU A 121 9.35 7.75 -9.79
CA LEU A 121 8.78 7.62 -8.44
C LEU A 121 7.45 6.86 -8.53
N VAL A 122 7.41 5.66 -7.96
CA VAL A 122 6.16 4.93 -7.70
C VAL A 122 5.78 5.15 -6.24
N TYR A 123 4.54 5.56 -5.97
CA TYR A 123 4.12 5.88 -4.60
C TYR A 123 2.76 5.28 -4.25
N ALA A 124 2.59 4.94 -2.98
CA ALA A 124 1.34 4.41 -2.47
C ALA A 124 0.33 5.53 -2.19
N SER A 125 -0.77 5.54 -2.97
CA SER A 125 -2.04 6.13 -2.60
C SER A 125 -2.92 5.06 -1.93
N SER A 126 -4.23 5.23 -1.88
CA SER A 126 -5.15 4.32 -1.19
C SER A 126 -6.54 4.40 -1.81
N SER A 127 -7.27 3.27 -1.82
CA SER A 127 -8.69 3.25 -2.14
C SER A 127 -9.55 4.11 -1.19
N SER A 128 -9.02 4.46 -0.02
CA SER A 128 -9.69 5.38 0.92
C SER A 128 -9.96 6.77 0.32
N VAL A 129 -9.22 7.18 -0.73
CA VAL A 129 -9.44 8.47 -1.41
C VAL A 129 -10.80 8.57 -2.07
N TYR A 130 -11.42 7.42 -2.41
CA TYR A 130 -12.77 7.41 -2.99
C TYR A 130 -13.85 7.94 -2.03
N GLY A 131 -13.63 7.87 -0.72
CA GLY A 131 -14.45 8.54 0.28
C GLY A 131 -15.96 8.30 0.10
N LEU A 132 -16.71 9.35 -0.24
CA LEU A 132 -18.17 9.29 -0.45
C LEU A 132 -18.61 8.78 -1.84
N ASN A 133 -17.69 8.39 -2.72
CA ASN A 133 -18.07 7.82 -4.02
C ASN A 133 -18.87 6.54 -3.84
N ARG A 134 -19.93 6.36 -4.65
CA ARG A 134 -20.84 5.20 -4.58
C ARG A 134 -20.87 4.37 -5.86
N LYS A 135 -20.37 4.92 -6.97
CA LYS A 135 -20.31 4.20 -8.26
C LYS A 135 -19.25 3.10 -8.15
N MET A 136 -19.64 1.88 -8.52
CA MET A 136 -18.77 0.69 -8.53
C MET A 136 -18.68 0.11 -9.95
N PRO A 137 -17.54 -0.47 -10.31
CA PRO A 137 -16.25 -0.44 -9.56
C PRO A 137 -15.70 0.99 -9.46
N PHE A 138 -14.90 1.26 -8.43
CA PHE A 138 -14.19 2.54 -8.30
C PHE A 138 -13.24 2.72 -9.47
N SER A 139 -13.38 3.81 -10.20
CA SER A 139 -12.54 4.14 -11.35
C SER A 139 -11.61 5.30 -11.06
N THR A 140 -10.41 5.28 -11.62
CA THR A 140 -9.48 6.41 -11.55
C THR A 140 -9.95 7.62 -12.34
N GLU A 141 -10.99 7.45 -13.17
CA GLU A 141 -11.68 8.54 -13.90
C GLU A 141 -12.66 9.33 -13.01
N ASP A 142 -13.01 8.80 -11.84
CA ASP A 142 -13.94 9.47 -10.95
C ASP A 142 -13.19 10.51 -10.06
N SER A 143 -13.83 11.67 -9.83
CA SER A 143 -13.34 12.65 -8.84
C SER A 143 -13.35 12.06 -7.43
N VAL A 144 -12.33 12.40 -6.63
CA VAL A 144 -12.12 11.87 -5.27
C VAL A 144 -11.92 13.03 -4.27
N ASP A 145 -12.79 14.02 -4.31
CA ASP A 145 -12.66 15.27 -3.57
C ASP A 145 -13.41 15.28 -2.22
N HIS A 146 -14.03 14.16 -1.84
CA HIS A 146 -14.78 14.03 -0.59
C HIS A 146 -14.28 12.86 0.28
N PRO A 147 -13.00 12.92 0.74
CA PRO A 147 -12.46 11.92 1.65
C PRO A 147 -13.20 11.94 3.00
N VAL A 148 -13.33 10.79 3.65
CA VAL A 148 -14.07 10.63 4.93
C VAL A 148 -13.14 10.38 6.11
N SER A 149 -11.83 10.50 5.93
CA SER A 149 -10.82 10.41 7.00
C SER A 149 -9.62 11.28 6.67
N LEU A 150 -8.88 11.70 7.71
CA LEU A 150 -7.65 12.45 7.52
C LEU A 150 -6.60 11.61 6.76
N TYR A 151 -6.52 10.30 7.02
CA TYR A 151 -5.68 9.40 6.24
C TYR A 151 -5.97 9.50 4.74
N ALA A 152 -7.24 9.40 4.35
CA ALA A 152 -7.65 9.53 2.95
C ALA A 152 -7.28 10.91 2.37
N ALA A 153 -7.50 11.98 3.14
CA ALA A 153 -7.14 13.34 2.74
C ALA A 153 -5.63 13.48 2.50
N THR A 154 -4.77 12.91 3.38
CA THR A 154 -3.32 12.93 3.17
C THR A 154 -2.90 12.14 1.93
N LYS A 155 -3.55 11.01 1.63
CA LYS A 155 -3.26 10.23 0.42
C LYS A 155 -3.69 10.96 -0.85
N LYS A 156 -4.85 11.64 -0.84
CA LYS A 156 -5.24 12.52 -1.96
C LYS A 156 -4.28 13.69 -2.11
N ALA A 157 -3.82 14.29 -1.02
CA ALA A 157 -2.80 15.34 -1.04
C ALA A 157 -1.48 14.83 -1.69
N ASN A 158 -1.07 13.60 -1.42
CA ASN A 158 0.10 13.00 -2.08
C ASN A 158 -0.07 12.93 -3.61
N GLU A 159 -1.26 12.57 -4.12
CA GLU A 159 -1.53 12.58 -5.56
C GLU A 159 -1.38 14.00 -6.15
N LEU A 160 -1.91 15.02 -5.47
CA LEU A 160 -1.80 16.42 -5.90
C LEU A 160 -0.36 16.95 -5.85
N MET A 161 0.39 16.60 -4.80
CA MET A 161 1.81 16.95 -4.66
C MET A 161 2.64 16.29 -5.76
N ALA A 162 2.41 14.99 -6.04
CA ALA A 162 3.09 14.27 -7.12
C ALA A 162 2.83 14.92 -8.48
N HIS A 163 1.56 15.26 -8.78
CA HIS A 163 1.22 15.98 -10.01
C HIS A 163 1.96 17.31 -10.12
N THR A 164 1.99 18.10 -9.04
CA THR A 164 2.69 19.38 -9.01
C THR A 164 4.16 19.24 -9.33
N TYR A 165 4.85 18.25 -8.73
CA TYR A 165 6.28 18.01 -8.97
C TYR A 165 6.55 17.44 -10.37
N SER A 166 5.66 16.58 -10.86
CA SER A 166 5.70 16.09 -12.22
C SER A 166 5.56 17.23 -13.24
N HIS A 167 4.62 18.14 -13.00
CA HIS A 167 4.38 19.30 -13.88
C HIS A 167 5.54 20.31 -13.87
N LEU A 168 6.02 20.70 -12.69
CA LEU A 168 7.03 21.76 -12.55
C LEU A 168 8.45 21.27 -12.87
N TYR A 169 8.77 20.03 -12.55
CA TYR A 169 10.14 19.50 -12.59
C TYR A 169 10.31 18.30 -13.51
N GLY A 170 9.24 17.85 -14.18
CA GLY A 170 9.29 16.72 -15.11
C GLY A 170 9.60 15.37 -14.46
N ILE A 171 9.36 15.23 -13.15
CA ILE A 171 9.59 13.98 -12.45
C ILE A 171 8.52 12.97 -12.86
N PRO A 172 8.87 11.82 -13.46
CA PRO A 172 7.90 10.79 -13.77
C PRO A 172 7.35 10.16 -12.47
N THR A 173 6.01 10.21 -12.29
CA THR A 173 5.36 9.71 -11.08
C THR A 173 4.19 8.79 -11.40
N THR A 174 4.12 7.65 -10.70
CA THR A 174 2.99 6.72 -10.75
C THR A 174 2.42 6.52 -9.35
N GLY A 175 1.20 6.99 -9.13
CA GLY A 175 0.43 6.73 -7.92
C GLY A 175 -0.36 5.43 -8.03
N LEU A 176 -0.32 4.62 -6.98
CA LEU A 176 -1.10 3.39 -6.90
C LEU A 176 -2.10 3.49 -5.76
N ARG A 177 -3.40 3.45 -6.08
CA ARG A 177 -4.49 3.38 -5.10
C ARG A 177 -4.66 1.94 -4.65
N PHE A 178 -3.97 1.57 -3.59
CA PHE A 178 -4.04 0.21 -3.03
C PHE A 178 -5.42 -0.08 -2.44
N PHE A 179 -5.98 -1.21 -2.81
CA PHE A 179 -7.10 -1.85 -2.13
C PHE A 179 -6.59 -2.73 -1.00
N THR A 180 -7.40 -3.65 -0.47
CA THR A 180 -7.02 -4.39 0.74
C THR A 180 -6.02 -5.49 0.41
N VAL A 181 -4.76 -5.29 0.81
CA VAL A 181 -3.68 -6.27 0.63
C VAL A 181 -3.62 -7.20 1.84
N TYR A 182 -3.47 -8.51 1.59
CA TYR A 182 -3.34 -9.53 2.63
C TYR A 182 -2.33 -10.61 2.23
N GLY A 183 -1.85 -11.38 3.19
CA GLY A 183 -0.90 -12.48 2.98
C GLY A 183 0.12 -12.63 4.11
N PRO A 184 1.08 -13.57 3.96
CA PRO A 184 2.16 -13.78 4.91
C PRO A 184 2.90 -12.49 5.26
N TRP A 185 3.37 -12.38 6.50
CA TRP A 185 4.00 -11.17 7.01
C TRP A 185 3.08 -9.94 7.04
N GLY A 186 1.75 -10.14 6.96
CA GLY A 186 0.74 -9.10 6.97
C GLY A 186 0.80 -8.23 8.23
N ARG A 187 0.06 -7.11 8.19
CA ARG A 187 0.02 -6.15 9.30
C ARG A 187 -0.88 -6.64 10.43
N PRO A 188 -0.43 -6.56 11.70
CA PRO A 188 -1.21 -7.02 12.86
C PRO A 188 -2.51 -6.26 13.12
N ASP A 189 -2.63 -5.03 12.61
CA ASP A 189 -3.82 -4.19 12.74
C ASP A 189 -4.92 -4.52 11.71
N MET A 190 -4.67 -5.43 10.75
CA MET A 190 -5.62 -5.85 9.73
C MET A 190 -6.50 -7.02 10.19
N ALA A 191 -7.68 -7.15 9.57
CA ALA A 191 -8.71 -8.12 9.96
C ALA A 191 -8.20 -9.56 10.00
N LEU A 192 -7.50 -10.03 8.94
CA LEU A 192 -7.00 -11.42 8.88
C LEU A 192 -6.12 -11.76 10.08
N PHE A 193 -5.18 -10.89 10.39
CA PHE A 193 -4.25 -11.09 11.50
C PHE A 193 -5.00 -11.07 12.86
N LYS A 194 -5.87 -10.08 13.06
CA LYS A 194 -6.67 -9.96 14.29
C LYS A 194 -7.59 -11.16 14.50
N PHE A 195 -8.25 -11.60 13.44
CA PHE A 195 -9.15 -12.75 13.50
C PHE A 195 -8.39 -14.04 13.82
N THR A 196 -7.28 -14.29 13.12
CA THR A 196 -6.42 -15.44 13.38
C THR A 196 -5.94 -15.48 14.83
N LYS A 197 -5.41 -14.35 15.33
CA LYS A 197 -4.95 -14.22 16.72
C LYS A 197 -6.08 -14.48 17.74
N ALA A 198 -7.27 -13.93 17.50
CA ALA A 198 -8.42 -14.08 18.37
C ALA A 198 -8.93 -15.53 18.38
N MET A 199 -9.08 -16.15 17.20
CA MET A 199 -9.56 -17.53 17.06
C MET A 199 -8.63 -18.52 17.75
N LEU A 200 -7.32 -18.43 17.51
CA LEU A 200 -6.31 -19.29 18.16
C LEU A 200 -6.27 -19.09 19.68
N ALA A 201 -6.60 -17.90 20.17
CA ALA A 201 -6.75 -17.63 21.61
C ALA A 201 -8.13 -18.03 22.17
N GLY A 202 -9.03 -18.66 21.40
CA GLY A 202 -10.38 -19.04 21.80
C GLY A 202 -11.34 -17.87 22.03
N LYS A 203 -10.96 -16.66 21.60
CA LYS A 203 -11.75 -15.41 21.74
C LYS A 203 -12.67 -15.21 20.54
N SER A 204 -13.72 -14.38 20.74
CA SER A 204 -14.59 -13.95 19.65
C SER A 204 -13.89 -12.96 18.71
N ILE A 205 -14.32 -12.94 17.44
CA ILE A 205 -13.97 -11.93 16.46
C ILE A 205 -15.12 -10.93 16.30
N ASP A 206 -14.79 -9.64 16.17
CA ASP A 206 -15.78 -8.60 15.92
C ASP A 206 -16.09 -8.50 14.43
N VAL A 207 -17.33 -8.80 14.05
CA VAL A 207 -17.81 -8.80 12.67
C VAL A 207 -18.69 -7.57 12.46
N TYR A 208 -18.09 -6.52 11.92
CA TYR A 208 -18.74 -5.23 11.71
C TYR A 208 -19.78 -5.28 10.58
N ASN A 209 -20.76 -4.35 10.66
CA ASN A 209 -21.92 -4.30 9.79
C ASN A 209 -22.64 -5.66 9.66
N TYR A 210 -22.65 -6.43 10.75
CA TYR A 210 -23.29 -7.76 10.79
C TYR A 210 -22.81 -8.69 9.66
N GLY A 211 -21.55 -8.54 9.21
CA GLY A 211 -20.94 -9.30 8.12
C GLY A 211 -21.32 -8.85 6.70
N LYS A 212 -22.19 -7.85 6.57
CA LYS A 212 -22.70 -7.36 5.29
C LYS A 212 -21.73 -6.34 4.65
N MET A 213 -20.55 -6.78 4.28
CA MET A 213 -19.51 -5.97 3.68
C MET A 213 -18.80 -6.77 2.59
N LYS A 214 -18.44 -6.09 1.49
CA LYS A 214 -17.59 -6.65 0.44
C LYS A 214 -16.27 -5.90 0.37
N ARG A 215 -15.20 -6.64 0.15
CA ARG A 215 -13.86 -6.06 -0.01
C ARG A 215 -13.16 -6.67 -1.21
N ASP A 216 -12.46 -5.81 -1.93
CA ASP A 216 -11.47 -6.23 -2.90
C ASP A 216 -10.20 -6.62 -2.14
N PHE A 217 -10.00 -7.93 -1.95
CA PHE A 217 -8.82 -8.49 -1.30
C PHE A 217 -7.82 -8.93 -2.35
N THR A 218 -6.57 -8.49 -2.22
CA THR A 218 -5.51 -8.86 -3.15
C THR A 218 -4.35 -9.48 -2.40
N TYR A 219 -3.91 -10.64 -2.86
CA TYR A 219 -2.79 -11.36 -2.26
C TYR A 219 -1.48 -10.62 -2.47
N ILE A 220 -0.58 -10.72 -1.49
CA ILE A 220 0.66 -9.93 -1.47
C ILE A 220 1.54 -10.15 -2.69
N ASP A 221 1.71 -11.40 -3.17
CA ASP A 221 2.59 -11.68 -4.30
C ASP A 221 2.04 -11.09 -5.60
N ASP A 222 0.71 -11.08 -5.78
CA ASP A 222 0.07 -10.41 -6.91
C ASP A 222 0.29 -8.89 -6.89
N ILE A 223 0.28 -8.29 -5.70
CA ILE A 223 0.59 -6.87 -5.50
C ILE A 223 2.06 -6.59 -5.84
N VAL A 224 2.97 -7.42 -5.35
CA VAL A 224 4.41 -7.26 -5.61
C VAL A 224 4.71 -7.35 -7.09
N GLU A 225 4.14 -8.34 -7.79
CA GLU A 225 4.29 -8.50 -9.24
C GLU A 225 3.81 -7.26 -9.99
N ALA A 226 2.64 -6.72 -9.64
CA ALA A 226 2.10 -5.54 -10.30
C ALA A 226 2.97 -4.29 -10.04
N VAL A 227 3.43 -4.06 -8.81
CA VAL A 227 4.28 -2.91 -8.45
C VAL A 227 5.64 -2.98 -9.15
N VAL A 228 6.26 -4.17 -9.17
CA VAL A 228 7.58 -4.37 -9.82
C VAL A 228 7.48 -4.17 -11.33
N ARG A 229 6.39 -4.60 -11.97
CA ARG A 229 6.18 -4.30 -13.40
C ARG A 229 5.92 -2.83 -13.67
N VAL A 230 5.11 -2.16 -12.82
CA VAL A 230 4.78 -0.73 -12.96
C VAL A 230 6.02 0.15 -12.90
N GLN A 231 6.96 -0.16 -12.01
CA GLN A 231 8.16 0.67 -11.86
C GLN A 231 9.02 0.69 -13.14
N ASP A 232 8.89 -0.31 -14.02
CA ASP A 232 9.59 -0.35 -15.32
C ASP A 232 8.89 0.48 -16.40
N VAL A 233 7.60 0.81 -16.21
CA VAL A 233 6.84 1.60 -17.18
C VAL A 233 6.82 3.07 -16.76
N ILE A 234 7.83 3.81 -17.22
CA ILE A 234 7.99 5.24 -16.91
C ILE A 234 6.89 6.04 -17.62
N PRO A 235 6.02 6.76 -16.88
CA PRO A 235 4.98 7.56 -17.50
C PRO A 235 5.58 8.66 -18.36
N GLN A 236 4.92 8.92 -19.49
CA GLN A 236 5.30 9.97 -20.43
C GLN A 236 4.30 11.13 -20.34
N ALA A 237 4.76 12.32 -20.66
CA ALA A 237 3.90 13.48 -20.85
C ALA A 237 2.88 13.22 -21.98
N ASN A 238 1.65 13.71 -21.82
CA ASN A 238 0.61 13.63 -22.86
C ASN A 238 0.28 15.03 -23.37
N ALA A 239 0.84 15.39 -24.51
CA ALA A 239 0.67 16.73 -25.11
C ALA A 239 -0.79 17.01 -25.53
N ASP A 240 -1.59 15.97 -25.77
CA ASP A 240 -2.99 16.08 -26.20
C ASP A 240 -3.96 16.18 -25.00
N TRP A 241 -3.43 16.10 -23.76
CA TRP A 241 -4.27 16.22 -22.56
C TRP A 241 -4.71 17.65 -22.34
N THR A 242 -6.01 17.86 -22.12
CA THR A 242 -6.59 19.15 -21.74
C THR A 242 -7.44 19.01 -20.48
N VAL A 243 -7.68 20.11 -19.78
CA VAL A 243 -8.52 20.12 -18.56
C VAL A 243 -9.97 19.73 -18.86
N GLU A 244 -10.45 20.07 -20.07
CA GLU A 244 -11.84 19.83 -20.48
C GLU A 244 -12.14 18.39 -20.82
N SER A 245 -11.15 17.65 -21.30
CA SER A 245 -11.32 16.27 -21.81
C SER A 245 -10.38 15.25 -21.19
N GLY A 246 -9.46 15.70 -20.35
CA GLY A 246 -8.43 14.85 -19.74
C GLY A 246 -8.95 14.06 -18.54
N SER A 247 -8.45 12.85 -18.39
CA SER A 247 -8.68 12.03 -17.21
C SER A 247 -7.98 12.63 -15.99
N PRO A 248 -8.58 12.62 -14.78
CA PRO A 248 -7.90 13.02 -13.55
C PRO A 248 -6.75 12.06 -13.15
N ALA A 249 -6.71 10.87 -13.73
CA ALA A 249 -5.61 9.91 -13.52
C ALA A 249 -4.38 10.17 -14.38
N THR A 250 -4.45 11.14 -15.30
CA THR A 250 -3.40 11.49 -16.27
C THR A 250 -3.15 12.99 -16.28
N SER A 251 -2.15 13.44 -17.04
CA SER A 251 -1.84 14.86 -17.18
C SER A 251 -1.04 15.11 -18.46
N SER A 252 -0.92 16.38 -18.85
CA SER A 252 0.11 16.79 -19.80
C SER A 252 1.55 16.56 -19.30
N ALA A 253 1.74 16.41 -17.98
CA ALA A 253 3.00 16.01 -17.34
C ALA A 253 3.17 14.47 -17.31
N PRO A 254 4.39 13.95 -17.03
CA PRO A 254 4.62 12.51 -16.88
C PRO A 254 4.07 11.98 -15.54
N TYR A 255 2.76 12.02 -15.39
CA TYR A 255 1.98 11.68 -14.19
C TYR A 255 0.90 10.66 -14.53
N ARG A 256 0.77 9.62 -13.70
CA ARG A 256 -0.30 8.61 -13.81
C ARG A 256 -0.76 8.15 -12.43
N VAL A 257 -2.04 7.80 -12.32
CA VAL A 257 -2.63 7.14 -11.15
C VAL A 257 -3.39 5.88 -11.61
N TYR A 258 -3.20 4.78 -10.91
CA TYR A 258 -3.89 3.52 -11.16
C TYR A 258 -4.49 2.94 -9.88
N ASN A 259 -5.59 2.22 -10.02
CA ASN A 259 -6.03 1.29 -8.97
C ASN A 259 -5.18 0.03 -9.01
N ILE A 260 -4.80 -0.47 -7.85
CA ILE A 260 -4.13 -1.76 -7.69
C ILE A 260 -4.92 -2.63 -6.73
N GLY A 261 -5.47 -3.73 -7.25
CA GLY A 261 -6.41 -4.62 -6.58
C GLY A 261 -6.69 -5.86 -7.41
N ASN A 262 -7.63 -6.70 -6.98
CA ASN A 262 -7.99 -7.95 -7.65
C ASN A 262 -9.20 -7.80 -8.61
N SER A 263 -9.98 -6.72 -8.50
CA SER A 263 -11.27 -6.52 -9.22
C SER A 263 -12.30 -7.63 -8.96
N SER A 264 -12.14 -8.38 -7.88
CA SER A 264 -13.01 -9.50 -7.52
C SER A 264 -13.41 -9.37 -6.04
N PRO A 265 -14.42 -8.53 -5.74
CA PRO A 265 -14.83 -8.28 -4.35
C PRO A 265 -15.41 -9.56 -3.72
N VAL A 266 -15.02 -9.84 -2.49
CA VAL A 266 -15.40 -11.01 -1.69
C VAL A 266 -16.22 -10.55 -0.49
N GLU A 267 -17.29 -11.29 -0.18
CA GLU A 267 -18.08 -11.09 1.05
C GLU A 267 -17.19 -11.32 2.28
N LEU A 268 -17.35 -10.47 3.30
CA LEU A 268 -16.60 -10.63 4.55
C LEU A 268 -16.84 -12.01 5.18
N MET A 269 -18.04 -12.55 5.07
CA MET A 269 -18.37 -13.87 5.63
C MET A 269 -17.65 -14.99 4.89
N ASP A 270 -17.49 -14.92 3.54
CA ASP A 270 -16.72 -15.90 2.77
C ASP A 270 -15.24 -15.85 3.14
N TYR A 271 -14.71 -14.63 3.40
CA TYR A 271 -13.35 -14.45 3.89
C TYR A 271 -13.13 -15.09 5.26
N ILE A 272 -14.10 -14.94 6.18
CA ILE A 272 -14.08 -15.59 7.50
C ILE A 272 -14.17 -17.11 7.35
N THR A 273 -15.04 -17.62 6.47
CA THR A 273 -15.15 -19.06 6.20
C THR A 273 -13.85 -19.65 5.67
N ALA A 274 -13.16 -18.95 4.75
CA ALA A 274 -11.83 -19.38 4.28
C ALA A 274 -10.80 -19.46 5.43
N LEU A 275 -10.89 -18.55 6.40
CA LEU A 275 -10.04 -18.57 7.60
C LEU A 275 -10.40 -19.73 8.54
N GLU A 276 -11.69 -19.99 8.76
CA GLU A 276 -12.19 -21.12 9.55
C GLU A 276 -11.70 -22.46 8.98
N GLU A 277 -11.81 -22.63 7.66
CA GLU A 277 -11.30 -23.81 6.95
C GLU A 277 -9.78 -23.97 7.12
N ALA A 278 -9.01 -22.89 6.94
CA ALA A 278 -7.55 -22.92 7.03
C ALA A 278 -7.05 -23.19 8.45
N LEU A 279 -7.76 -22.73 9.48
CA LEU A 279 -7.45 -22.99 10.88
C LEU A 279 -7.98 -24.34 11.38
N GLY A 280 -9.00 -24.92 10.72
CA GLY A 280 -9.70 -26.13 11.16
C GLY A 280 -10.59 -25.88 12.39
N MET A 281 -11.13 -24.67 12.55
CA MET A 281 -11.98 -24.29 13.70
C MET A 281 -13.01 -23.22 13.31
N GLU A 282 -14.15 -23.22 13.96
CA GLU A 282 -15.18 -22.21 13.80
C GLU A 282 -14.88 -20.96 14.65
N ALA A 283 -15.16 -19.78 14.08
CA ALA A 283 -15.02 -18.51 14.78
C ALA A 283 -16.25 -18.21 15.66
N LYS A 284 -16.00 -17.78 16.89
CA LYS A 284 -17.02 -17.17 17.73
C LYS A 284 -17.23 -15.73 17.24
N LYS A 285 -18.36 -15.46 16.58
CA LYS A 285 -18.63 -14.17 15.91
C LYS A 285 -19.42 -13.24 16.82
N ASN A 286 -18.86 -12.07 17.12
CA ASN A 286 -19.55 -10.95 17.77
C ASN A 286 -20.03 -9.99 16.67
N MET A 287 -21.34 -10.02 16.38
CA MET A 287 -21.92 -9.24 15.29
C MET A 287 -22.13 -7.79 15.74
N MET A 288 -21.44 -6.85 15.10
CA MET A 288 -21.36 -5.44 15.46
C MET A 288 -21.99 -4.54 14.38
N PRO A 289 -22.53 -3.36 14.75
CA PRO A 289 -22.92 -2.36 13.77
C PRO A 289 -21.71 -1.82 13.00
N ILE A 290 -21.97 -1.13 11.89
CA ILE A 290 -20.90 -0.46 11.11
C ILE A 290 -20.19 0.58 11.98
N GLN A 291 -18.88 0.69 11.78
CA GLN A 291 -18.09 1.71 12.48
C GLN A 291 -17.98 3.01 11.66
N PRO A 292 -17.86 4.18 12.32
CA PRO A 292 -17.59 5.45 11.66
C PRO A 292 -16.31 5.36 10.77
N GLY A 293 -16.40 5.89 9.55
CA GLY A 293 -15.30 5.89 8.61
C GLY A 293 -15.11 4.59 7.80
N ASP A 294 -15.87 3.53 8.09
CA ASP A 294 -15.86 2.31 7.28
C ASP A 294 -16.72 2.48 6.00
N VAL A 295 -16.22 1.92 4.92
CA VAL A 295 -16.92 1.83 3.62
C VAL A 295 -17.60 0.47 3.52
N LEU A 296 -18.84 0.40 3.00
CA LEU A 296 -19.60 -0.85 2.89
C LEU A 296 -18.96 -1.83 1.91
N ASP A 297 -18.74 -1.36 0.68
CA ASP A 297 -18.23 -2.17 -0.41
C ASP A 297 -17.04 -1.49 -1.08
N THR A 298 -16.06 -2.28 -1.48
CA THR A 298 -14.96 -1.83 -2.33
C THR A 298 -14.75 -2.78 -3.48
N SER A 299 -14.68 -2.25 -4.69
CA SER A 299 -14.35 -2.97 -5.92
C SER A 299 -13.50 -2.03 -6.78
N ALA A 300 -12.36 -2.51 -7.24
CA ALA A 300 -11.45 -1.73 -8.06
C ALA A 300 -11.73 -1.94 -9.56
N ASP A 301 -11.78 -0.87 -10.34
CA ASP A 301 -11.48 -0.96 -11.77
C ASP A 301 -9.96 -0.93 -11.92
N THR A 302 -9.38 -2.09 -12.21
CA THR A 302 -7.94 -2.27 -12.38
C THR A 302 -7.54 -2.56 -13.82
N GLN A 303 -8.50 -2.53 -14.75
CA GLN A 303 -8.22 -2.82 -16.15
C GLN A 303 -7.12 -1.92 -16.75
N PRO A 304 -7.08 -0.59 -16.47
CA PRO A 304 -6.01 0.27 -16.98
C PRO A 304 -4.60 -0.16 -16.52
N LEU A 305 -4.48 -0.67 -15.29
CA LEU A 305 -3.19 -1.18 -14.80
C LEU A 305 -2.83 -2.50 -15.47
N TYR A 306 -3.79 -3.41 -15.62
CA TYR A 306 -3.55 -4.70 -16.27
C TYR A 306 -3.13 -4.54 -17.72
N ASP A 307 -3.76 -3.63 -18.45
CA ASP A 307 -3.41 -3.33 -19.83
C ASP A 307 -1.98 -2.77 -19.93
N LEU A 308 -1.58 -1.97 -18.93
CA LEU A 308 -0.24 -1.39 -18.89
C LEU A 308 0.86 -2.43 -18.65
N VAL A 309 0.65 -3.34 -17.68
CA VAL A 309 1.71 -4.23 -17.19
C VAL A 309 1.60 -5.66 -17.69
N GLY A 310 0.51 -6.01 -18.41
CA GLY A 310 0.26 -7.36 -18.92
C GLY A 310 0.12 -8.42 -17.82
N PHE A 311 -0.35 -8.03 -16.63
CA PHE A 311 -0.49 -8.93 -15.48
C PHE A 311 -1.82 -8.71 -14.77
N LYS A 312 -2.49 -9.80 -14.40
CA LYS A 312 -3.72 -9.81 -13.61
C LYS A 312 -3.54 -10.71 -12.39
N PRO A 313 -3.97 -10.28 -11.18
CA PRO A 313 -3.98 -11.12 -9.99
C PRO A 313 -4.68 -12.45 -10.23
N GLN A 314 -4.12 -13.53 -9.69
CA GLN A 314 -4.61 -14.88 -9.91
C GLN A 314 -4.83 -15.66 -8.61
N THR A 315 -4.28 -15.20 -7.48
CA THR A 315 -4.35 -15.91 -6.22
C THR A 315 -5.76 -15.83 -5.62
N SER A 316 -6.39 -16.98 -5.42
CA SER A 316 -7.70 -17.04 -4.78
C SER A 316 -7.62 -16.66 -3.30
N VAL A 317 -8.73 -16.13 -2.74
CA VAL A 317 -8.80 -15.81 -1.30
C VAL A 317 -8.54 -17.05 -0.45
N LYS A 318 -9.09 -18.20 -0.84
CA LYS A 318 -8.88 -19.46 -0.11
C LYS A 318 -7.41 -19.85 -0.04
N GLU A 319 -6.70 -19.76 -1.15
CA GLU A 319 -5.26 -20.04 -1.21
C GLU A 319 -4.43 -19.03 -0.41
N GLY A 320 -4.67 -17.74 -0.61
CA GLY A 320 -3.92 -16.70 0.08
C GLY A 320 -4.15 -16.70 1.60
N VAL A 321 -5.37 -17.00 2.07
CA VAL A 321 -5.66 -17.16 3.50
C VAL A 321 -4.97 -18.40 4.06
N LYS A 322 -4.95 -19.52 3.32
CA LYS A 322 -4.22 -20.72 3.71
C LYS A 322 -2.72 -20.41 3.89
N ASN A 323 -2.09 -19.78 2.91
CA ASN A 323 -0.67 -19.41 2.96
C ASN A 323 -0.37 -18.49 4.14
N PHE A 324 -1.28 -17.55 4.45
CA PHE A 324 -1.15 -16.69 5.63
C PHE A 324 -1.20 -17.50 6.92
N VAL A 325 -2.14 -18.44 7.05
CA VAL A 325 -2.30 -19.26 8.27
C VAL A 325 -1.08 -20.17 8.49
N GLU A 326 -0.56 -20.79 7.42
CA GLU A 326 0.65 -21.60 7.47
C GLU A 326 1.85 -20.76 7.95
N TRP A 327 2.06 -19.58 7.36
CA TRP A 327 3.08 -18.65 7.81
C TRP A 327 2.87 -18.22 9.28
N TYR A 328 1.63 -17.92 9.68
CA TYR A 328 1.32 -17.45 11.03
C TYR A 328 1.66 -18.50 12.07
N LYS A 329 1.26 -19.76 11.83
CA LYS A 329 1.58 -20.88 12.72
C LYS A 329 3.08 -21.13 12.82
N ASP A 330 3.80 -21.10 11.70
CA ASP A 330 5.26 -21.27 11.68
C ASP A 330 5.96 -20.13 12.42
N TYR A 331 5.64 -18.90 12.13
CA TYR A 331 6.28 -17.72 12.75
C TYR A 331 6.06 -17.66 14.27
N TYR A 332 4.84 -17.95 14.74
CA TYR A 332 4.51 -17.93 16.17
C TYR A 332 4.71 -19.26 16.89
N GLN A 333 5.19 -20.28 16.19
CA GLN A 333 5.47 -21.65 16.74
C GLN A 333 4.25 -22.26 17.44
N ILE A 334 3.08 -22.27 16.78
CA ILE A 334 1.79 -22.76 17.27
C ILE A 334 1.12 -23.74 16.30
#